data_b1c098581b8e1bc1beb025a2720de842
#
_entry.id   b1c098581b8e1bc1beb025a2720de842
#
_cell.length_a   1.000
_cell.length_b   1.000
_cell.length_c   1.000
_cell.angle_alpha   90.00
_cell.angle_beta   90.00
_cell.angle_gamma   90.00
#
_symmetry.space_group_name_H-M   'P 1'
#
loop_
_entity.id
_entity.type
_entity.pdbx_description
1 polymer ?
#
loop_
_entity_poly.entity_id
_entity_poly.type
_entity_poly.pdbx_seq_one_letter_code
_entity_poly.pdbx_strand_id
1 'polypeptide(L)'
;MKYDYKAVEAKWQKVWEDEKTFHVEIDHKKPKFYALVEFPYPSGAGLHVGHPRSYTALDVVSRKRRQNGYNVLYPMGWDAFGLPTENFAMKNHIHPAIVTKKNVDHFREQLKALGFSFDWDREINTTDPEYYKWTQWIFLQLYKHGLAYKKDM
;
A
#
# COMPACT_ATOMS: atom_id res chain seq x y z
N MET A 1 2.48 -25.06 -30.10
CA MET A 1 1.49 -24.33 -29.29
C MET A 1 2.13 -23.00 -28.84
N LYS A 2 1.50 -21.85 -29.12
CA LYS A 2 2.06 -20.55 -28.73
C LYS A 2 1.80 -20.36 -27.21
N TYR A 3 2.84 -20.02 -26.44
CA TYR A 3 2.69 -19.75 -25.00
C TYR A 3 1.83 -18.50 -24.79
N ASP A 4 0.69 -18.65 -24.08
CA ASP A 4 -0.22 -17.57 -23.74
C ASP A 4 0.07 -17.08 -22.31
N TYR A 5 1.02 -16.13 -22.22
CA TYR A 5 1.41 -15.56 -20.92
C TYR A 5 0.26 -14.82 -20.23
N LYS A 6 -0.63 -14.17 -20.97
CA LYS A 6 -1.76 -13.43 -20.39
C LYS A 6 -2.74 -14.34 -19.68
N ALA A 7 -3.05 -15.49 -20.29
CA ALA A 7 -3.92 -16.49 -19.63
C ALA A 7 -3.26 -17.08 -18.38
N VAL A 8 -1.94 -17.33 -18.44
CA VAL A 8 -1.19 -17.84 -17.28
C VAL A 8 -1.15 -16.83 -16.14
N GLU A 9 -0.84 -15.57 -16.43
CA GLU A 9 -0.81 -14.48 -15.46
C GLU A 9 -2.16 -14.29 -14.79
N ALA A 10 -3.24 -14.16 -15.56
CA ALA A 10 -4.60 -13.99 -15.05
C ALA A 10 -5.03 -15.17 -14.15
N LYS A 11 -4.68 -16.40 -14.55
CA LYS A 11 -4.95 -17.60 -13.74
C LYS A 11 -4.27 -17.52 -12.38
N TRP A 12 -2.97 -17.24 -12.34
CA TRP A 12 -2.22 -17.26 -11.09
C TRP A 12 -2.54 -16.07 -10.19
N GLN A 13 -2.77 -14.89 -10.73
CA GLN A 13 -3.24 -13.75 -9.96
C GLN A 13 -4.56 -14.06 -9.27
N LYS A 14 -5.49 -14.69 -10.00
CA LYS A 14 -6.76 -15.12 -9.41
C LYS A 14 -6.57 -16.17 -8.30
N VAL A 15 -5.72 -17.16 -8.49
CA VAL A 15 -5.42 -18.17 -7.45
C VAL A 15 -4.84 -17.51 -6.21
N TRP A 16 -3.87 -16.61 -6.35
CA TRP A 16 -3.27 -15.91 -5.19
C TRP A 16 -4.29 -15.07 -4.42
N GLU A 17 -5.25 -14.48 -5.12
CA GLU A 17 -6.30 -13.67 -4.51
C GLU A 17 -7.34 -14.55 -3.79
N ASP A 18 -7.86 -15.57 -4.45
CA ASP A 18 -8.86 -16.48 -3.92
C ASP A 18 -8.34 -17.28 -2.69
N GLU A 19 -7.10 -17.75 -2.75
CA GLU A 19 -6.47 -18.53 -1.68
C GLU A 19 -5.77 -17.67 -0.62
N LYS A 20 -5.75 -16.33 -0.79
CA LYS A 20 -5.01 -15.39 0.08
C LYS A 20 -3.57 -15.84 0.31
N THR A 21 -2.89 -16.29 -0.75
CA THR A 21 -1.59 -16.98 -0.70
C THR A 21 -0.51 -16.20 0.07
N PHE A 22 -0.58 -14.87 0.09
CA PHE A 22 0.41 -14.02 0.74
C PHE A 22 -0.06 -13.43 2.07
N HIS A 23 -1.27 -13.77 2.49
CA HIS A 23 -1.80 -13.35 3.79
C HIS A 23 -1.00 -13.97 4.93
N VAL A 24 -0.80 -13.22 5.99
CA VAL A 24 -0.04 -13.66 7.16
C VAL A 24 -0.74 -13.29 8.46
N GLU A 25 -0.86 -14.28 9.34
CA GLU A 25 -1.26 -14.09 10.74
C GLU A 25 -0.07 -14.21 11.67
N ILE A 26 -0.22 -13.73 12.91
CA ILE A 26 0.84 -13.83 13.92
C ILE A 26 1.10 -15.29 14.25
N ASP A 27 2.30 -15.77 13.94
CA ASP A 27 2.77 -17.10 14.28
C ASP A 27 4.08 -17.01 15.09
N HIS A 28 3.97 -17.27 16.40
CA HIS A 28 5.14 -17.22 17.30
C HIS A 28 6.12 -18.38 17.13
N LYS A 29 5.77 -19.42 16.36
CA LYS A 29 6.63 -20.58 16.09
C LYS A 29 7.57 -20.35 14.92
N LYS A 30 7.31 -19.32 14.09
CA LYS A 30 8.12 -19.00 12.93
C LYS A 30 8.96 -17.74 13.15
N PRO A 31 10.17 -17.66 12.59
CA PRO A 31 10.92 -16.43 12.59
C PRO A 31 10.18 -15.34 11.79
N LYS A 32 10.09 -14.15 12.34
CA LYS A 32 9.39 -13.02 11.71
C LYS A 32 10.26 -12.33 10.68
N PHE A 33 9.64 -11.86 9.60
CA PHE A 33 10.23 -10.96 8.65
C PHE A 33 9.22 -9.90 8.23
N TYR A 34 9.48 -8.65 8.56
CA TYR A 34 8.69 -7.51 8.12
C TYR A 34 9.38 -6.86 6.92
N ALA A 35 8.78 -7.02 5.73
CA ALA A 35 9.23 -6.43 4.51
C ALA A 35 8.62 -5.04 4.36
N LEU A 36 9.34 -4.02 4.80
CA LEU A 36 8.89 -2.63 4.73
C LEU A 36 9.38 -1.97 3.45
N VAL A 37 8.45 -1.54 2.62
CA VAL A 37 8.70 -0.72 1.45
C VAL A 37 7.90 0.58 1.56
N GLU A 38 8.42 1.65 0.98
CA GLU A 38 7.71 2.91 0.88
C GLU A 38 6.42 2.75 0.05
N PHE A 39 5.29 3.14 0.61
CA PHE A 39 4.01 3.09 -0.08
C PHE A 39 3.78 4.38 -0.89
N PRO A 40 3.09 4.29 -2.06
CA PRO A 40 3.04 5.39 -3.01
C PRO A 40 2.03 6.46 -2.63
N TYR A 41 2.26 7.68 -3.15
CA TYR A 41 1.23 8.72 -3.26
C TYR A 41 0.31 8.39 -4.43
N PRO A 42 -0.99 8.18 -4.25
CA PRO A 42 -1.92 7.93 -5.35
C PRO A 42 -2.36 9.25 -6.02
N SER A 43 -1.41 10.11 -6.38
CA SER A 43 -1.66 11.48 -6.86
C SER A 43 -1.58 11.66 -8.37
N GLY A 44 -1.23 10.61 -9.10
CA GLY A 44 -1.02 10.69 -10.54
C GLY A 44 -1.86 9.68 -11.32
N ALA A 45 -1.60 9.62 -12.63
CA ALA A 45 -2.30 8.71 -13.54
C ALA A 45 -1.89 7.23 -13.40
N GLY A 46 -1.07 6.89 -12.42
CA GLY A 46 -0.58 5.53 -12.17
C GLY A 46 0.86 5.49 -11.70
N LEU A 47 1.38 4.27 -11.58
CA LEU A 47 2.76 4.01 -11.17
C LEU A 47 3.75 4.52 -12.24
N HIS A 48 4.88 5.05 -11.78
CA HIS A 48 6.04 5.28 -12.65
C HIS A 48 7.09 4.17 -12.43
N VAL A 49 8.06 4.06 -13.33
CA VAL A 49 9.08 2.99 -13.31
C VAL A 49 9.92 2.90 -12.03
N GLY A 50 9.98 3.97 -11.24
CA GLY A 50 10.65 3.97 -9.94
C GLY A 50 9.95 3.09 -8.90
N HIS A 51 8.62 3.00 -8.91
CA HIS A 51 7.87 2.17 -7.97
C HIS A 51 8.19 0.67 -8.12
N PRO A 52 8.07 0.05 -9.32
CA PRO A 52 8.39 -1.37 -9.47
C PRO A 52 9.83 -1.72 -9.10
N ARG A 53 10.77 -0.80 -9.21
CA ARG A 53 12.18 -1.06 -8.89
C ARG A 53 12.36 -1.51 -7.43
N SER A 54 11.88 -0.72 -6.47
CA SER A 54 11.99 -1.03 -5.05
C SER A 54 11.07 -2.19 -4.65
N TYR A 55 9.87 -2.22 -5.20
CA TYR A 55 8.89 -3.26 -4.89
C TYR A 55 9.35 -4.64 -5.37
N THR A 56 9.91 -4.75 -6.59
CA THR A 56 10.45 -6.01 -7.11
C THR A 56 11.61 -6.51 -6.26
N ALA A 57 12.54 -5.64 -5.89
CA ALA A 57 13.68 -6.03 -5.07
C ALA A 57 13.23 -6.64 -3.74
N LEU A 58 12.28 -6.00 -3.05
CA LEU A 58 11.78 -6.49 -1.78
C LEU A 58 10.84 -7.69 -1.93
N ASP A 59 10.13 -7.81 -3.05
CA ASP A 59 9.30 -8.98 -3.37
C ASP A 59 10.14 -10.25 -3.53
N VAL A 60 11.27 -10.16 -4.21
CA VAL A 60 12.24 -11.28 -4.34
C VAL A 60 12.71 -11.73 -2.96
N VAL A 61 13.09 -10.81 -2.08
CA VAL A 61 13.51 -11.11 -0.72
C VAL A 61 12.36 -11.74 0.08
N SER A 62 11.15 -11.20 -0.03
CA SER A 62 9.96 -11.68 0.68
C SER A 62 9.62 -13.11 0.27
N ARG A 63 9.62 -13.41 -1.02
CA ARG A 63 9.40 -14.78 -1.55
C ARG A 63 10.46 -15.75 -1.06
N LYS A 64 11.74 -15.36 -1.11
CA LYS A 64 12.84 -16.18 -0.59
C LYS A 64 12.67 -16.45 0.92
N ARG A 65 12.27 -15.45 1.70
CA ARG A 65 12.04 -15.64 3.14
C ARG A 65 10.87 -16.60 3.42
N ARG A 66 9.77 -16.48 2.68
CA ARG A 66 8.65 -17.45 2.80
C ARG A 66 9.10 -18.87 2.49
N GLN A 67 9.87 -19.08 1.42
CA GLN A 67 10.41 -20.40 1.08
C GLN A 67 11.34 -20.95 2.17
N ASN A 68 11.99 -20.10 2.93
CA ASN A 68 12.85 -20.46 4.05
C ASN A 68 12.07 -20.61 5.38
N GLY A 69 10.75 -20.65 5.36
CA GLY A 69 9.90 -20.88 6.52
C GLY A 69 9.65 -19.67 7.42
N TYR A 70 10.01 -18.45 6.97
CA TYR A 70 9.70 -17.24 7.73
C TYR A 70 8.22 -16.86 7.63
N ASN A 71 7.71 -16.27 8.70
CA ASN A 71 6.42 -15.58 8.73
C ASN A 71 6.64 -14.17 8.18
N VAL A 72 6.24 -13.92 6.93
CA VAL A 72 6.59 -12.70 6.19
C VAL A 72 5.37 -11.79 6.08
N LEU A 73 5.43 -10.62 6.71
CA LEU A 73 4.49 -9.53 6.47
C LEU A 73 5.07 -8.59 5.40
N TYR A 74 4.41 -8.52 4.26
CA TYR A 74 4.72 -7.59 3.16
C TYR A 74 3.46 -6.79 2.82
N PRO A 75 3.18 -5.70 3.56
CA PRO A 75 1.97 -4.90 3.37
C PRO A 75 2.14 -3.88 2.26
N MET A 76 1.01 -3.34 1.81
CA MET A 76 0.92 -2.19 0.93
C MET A 76 -0.08 -1.17 1.49
N GLY A 77 0.00 0.06 1.03
CA GLY A 77 -0.91 1.12 1.43
C GLY A 77 -0.79 2.34 0.54
N TRP A 78 -1.47 3.42 0.96
CA TRP A 78 -1.59 4.65 0.19
C TRP A 78 -1.32 5.85 1.10
N ASP A 79 -0.30 6.63 0.75
CA ASP A 79 -0.08 7.94 1.35
C ASP A 79 -0.98 8.93 0.62
N ALA A 80 -2.23 8.99 1.07
CA ALA A 80 -3.32 9.52 0.26
C ALA A 80 -3.68 10.99 0.55
N PHE A 81 -3.12 11.61 1.59
CA PHE A 81 -3.21 13.05 1.76
C PHE A 81 -2.21 13.77 0.85
N GLY A 82 -2.62 14.83 0.18
CA GLY A 82 -1.66 15.60 -0.62
C GLY A 82 -2.27 16.69 -1.48
N LEU A 83 -1.56 17.83 -1.57
CA LEU A 83 -1.93 19.00 -2.39
C LEU A 83 -2.18 18.68 -3.87
N PRO A 84 -1.41 17.80 -4.55
CA PRO A 84 -1.68 17.52 -5.96
C PRO A 84 -3.09 16.99 -6.22
N THR A 85 -3.57 16.08 -5.37
CA THR A 85 -4.92 15.54 -5.47
C THR A 85 -5.98 16.60 -5.13
N GLU A 86 -5.74 17.41 -4.10
CA GLU A 86 -6.64 18.50 -3.71
C GLU A 86 -6.74 19.58 -4.80
N ASN A 87 -5.61 20.02 -5.36
CA ASN A 87 -5.57 20.99 -6.44
C ASN A 87 -6.29 20.46 -7.70
N PHE A 88 -6.08 19.19 -8.04
CA PHE A 88 -6.81 18.56 -9.16
C PHE A 88 -8.32 18.51 -8.89
N ALA A 89 -8.72 18.15 -7.68
CA ALA A 89 -10.11 18.09 -7.27
C ALA A 89 -10.80 19.45 -7.33
N MET A 90 -10.16 20.51 -6.81
CA MET A 90 -10.65 21.88 -6.88
C MET A 90 -10.82 22.36 -8.33
N LYS A 91 -9.78 22.14 -9.17
CA LYS A 91 -9.80 22.56 -10.59
C LYS A 91 -10.92 21.88 -11.39
N ASN A 92 -11.27 20.65 -11.04
CA ASN A 92 -12.28 19.87 -11.75
C ASN A 92 -13.64 19.85 -11.04
N HIS A 93 -13.81 20.59 -9.95
CA HIS A 93 -15.03 20.61 -9.13
C HIS A 93 -15.49 19.20 -8.67
N ILE A 94 -14.53 18.36 -8.30
CA ILE A 94 -14.77 16.98 -7.83
C ILE A 94 -14.30 16.88 -6.38
N HIS A 95 -15.01 16.14 -5.54
CA HIS A 95 -14.57 15.93 -4.15
C HIS A 95 -13.25 15.13 -4.10
N PRO A 96 -12.23 15.55 -3.30
CA PRO A 96 -10.93 14.87 -3.24
C PRO A 96 -11.01 13.37 -2.96
N ALA A 97 -11.92 12.94 -2.10
CA ALA A 97 -12.09 11.52 -1.78
C ALA A 97 -12.44 10.66 -3.03
N ILE A 98 -13.19 11.21 -3.98
CA ILE A 98 -13.54 10.51 -5.23
C ILE A 98 -12.29 10.34 -6.10
N VAL A 99 -11.48 11.37 -6.23
CA VAL A 99 -10.23 11.35 -6.99
C VAL A 99 -9.26 10.36 -6.35
N THR A 100 -9.06 10.46 -5.04
CA THR A 100 -8.20 9.56 -4.27
C THR A 100 -8.61 8.10 -4.45
N LYS A 101 -9.91 7.79 -4.27
CA LYS A 101 -10.40 6.42 -4.46
C LYS A 101 -10.11 5.89 -5.86
N LYS A 102 -10.40 6.67 -6.91
CA LYS A 102 -10.14 6.28 -8.30
C LYS A 102 -8.66 6.00 -8.55
N ASN A 103 -7.78 6.85 -8.03
CA ASN A 103 -6.35 6.68 -8.19
C ASN A 103 -5.85 5.44 -7.43
N VAL A 104 -6.29 5.24 -6.19
CA VAL A 104 -5.96 4.06 -5.38
C VAL A 104 -6.37 2.77 -6.10
N ASP A 105 -7.60 2.71 -6.62
CA ASP A 105 -8.09 1.54 -7.34
C ASP A 105 -7.21 1.24 -8.57
N HIS A 106 -6.83 2.27 -9.33
CA HIS A 106 -5.95 2.10 -10.49
C HIS A 106 -4.52 1.65 -10.11
N PHE A 107 -3.93 2.25 -9.08
CA PHE A 107 -2.61 1.82 -8.57
C PHE A 107 -2.63 0.37 -8.10
N ARG A 108 -3.70 -0.02 -7.39
CA ARG A 108 -3.88 -1.40 -6.92
C ARG A 108 -3.95 -2.39 -8.08
N GLU A 109 -4.70 -2.07 -9.13
CA GLU A 109 -4.77 -2.88 -10.35
C GLU A 109 -3.40 -3.05 -10.99
N GLN A 110 -2.62 -1.98 -11.11
CA GLN A 110 -1.26 -2.02 -11.66
C GLN A 110 -0.32 -2.88 -10.81
N LEU A 111 -0.36 -2.75 -9.49
CA LEU A 111 0.47 -3.54 -8.57
C LEU A 111 0.10 -5.03 -8.60
N LYS A 112 -1.19 -5.34 -8.68
CA LYS A 112 -1.67 -6.72 -8.85
C LYS A 112 -1.23 -7.30 -10.19
N ALA A 113 -1.30 -6.52 -11.28
CA ALA A 113 -0.84 -6.95 -12.60
C ALA A 113 0.67 -7.27 -12.64
N LEU A 114 1.49 -6.59 -11.83
CA LEU A 114 2.91 -6.89 -11.67
C LEU A 114 3.17 -8.14 -10.82
N GLY A 115 2.15 -8.71 -10.20
CA GLY A 115 2.23 -9.99 -9.49
C GLY A 115 3.01 -9.94 -8.17
N PHE A 116 3.10 -8.80 -7.52
CA PHE A 116 3.77 -8.68 -6.22
C PHE A 116 3.06 -9.47 -5.13
N SER A 117 3.85 -10.02 -4.20
CA SER A 117 3.36 -10.83 -3.10
C SER A 117 2.97 -10.00 -1.86
N PHE A 118 2.24 -8.90 -2.09
CA PHE A 118 1.70 -8.09 -1.00
C PHE A 118 0.57 -8.82 -0.26
N ASP A 119 0.50 -8.60 1.05
CA ASP A 119 -0.64 -8.98 1.87
C ASP A 119 -1.73 -7.90 1.77
N TRP A 120 -2.66 -8.07 0.82
CA TRP A 120 -3.73 -7.12 0.55
C TRP A 120 -4.77 -7.01 1.67
N ASP A 121 -4.86 -8.01 2.56
CA ASP A 121 -5.71 -7.93 3.76
C ASP A 121 -5.14 -6.96 4.81
N ARG A 122 -3.87 -6.57 4.65
CA ARG A 122 -3.16 -5.56 5.48
C ARG A 122 -3.01 -4.22 4.77
N GLU A 123 -3.80 -3.98 3.73
CA GLU A 123 -3.82 -2.69 3.02
C GLU A 123 -4.27 -1.57 3.95
N ILE A 124 -3.56 -0.43 3.91
CA ILE A 124 -3.88 0.77 4.67
C ILE A 124 -4.08 1.98 3.76
N ASN A 125 -4.86 2.94 4.22
CA ASN A 125 -5.04 4.24 3.58
C ASN A 125 -4.92 5.33 4.64
N THR A 126 -4.00 6.25 4.47
CA THR A 126 -3.75 7.32 5.46
C THR A 126 -4.92 8.29 5.61
N THR A 127 -5.84 8.34 4.63
CA THR A 127 -7.08 9.14 4.71
C THR A 127 -8.25 8.41 5.40
N ASP A 128 -8.05 7.15 5.80
CA ASP A 128 -9.04 6.43 6.59
C ASP A 128 -9.08 7.02 8.01
N PRO A 129 -10.28 7.42 8.54
CA PRO A 129 -10.42 7.89 9.92
C PRO A 129 -9.87 6.92 10.97
N GLU A 130 -10.02 5.62 10.75
CA GLU A 130 -9.47 4.60 11.65
C GLU A 130 -7.93 4.58 11.66
N TYR A 131 -7.29 5.06 10.58
CA TYR A 131 -5.84 5.22 10.51
C TYR A 131 -5.40 6.57 11.11
N TYR A 132 -5.90 7.70 10.62
CA TYR A 132 -5.40 9.02 11.02
C TYR A 132 -5.80 9.44 12.45
N LYS A 133 -6.77 8.80 13.08
CA LYS A 133 -7.07 9.04 14.50
C LYS A 133 -5.84 8.89 15.40
N TRP A 134 -4.91 7.99 15.04
CA TRP A 134 -3.68 7.79 15.80
C TRP A 134 -2.69 8.93 15.60
N THR A 135 -2.60 9.50 14.40
CA THR A 135 -1.83 10.73 14.16
C THR A 135 -2.38 11.90 14.98
N GLN A 136 -3.70 12.04 15.01
CA GLN A 136 -4.37 13.05 15.85
C GLN A 136 -4.11 12.82 17.33
N TRP A 137 -4.14 11.57 17.79
CA TRP A 137 -3.84 11.23 19.18
C TRP A 137 -2.39 11.59 19.55
N ILE A 138 -1.42 11.27 18.69
CA ILE A 138 -0.01 11.64 18.89
C ILE A 138 0.14 13.16 18.98
N PHE A 139 -0.48 13.91 18.07
CA PHE A 139 -0.47 15.38 18.12
C PHE A 139 -1.02 15.90 19.47
N LEU A 140 -2.12 15.35 19.94
CA LEU A 140 -2.69 15.74 21.23
C LEU A 140 -1.76 15.42 22.41
N GLN A 141 -0.99 14.33 22.36
CA GLN A 141 0.04 14.08 23.38
C GLN A 141 1.15 15.14 23.34
N LEU A 142 1.64 15.50 22.13
CA LEU A 142 2.62 16.57 21.97
C LEU A 142 2.10 17.91 22.51
N TYR A 143 0.85 18.25 22.21
CA TYR A 143 0.20 19.45 22.70
C TYR A 143 0.09 19.46 24.24
N LYS A 144 -0.36 18.36 24.84
CA LYS A 144 -0.46 18.21 26.31
C LYS A 144 0.87 18.36 27.04
N HIS A 145 1.97 17.98 26.39
CA HIS A 145 3.32 18.09 26.95
C HIS A 145 4.03 19.40 26.58
N GLY A 146 3.34 20.35 25.96
CA GLY A 146 3.91 21.65 25.58
C GLY A 146 4.91 21.60 24.41
N LEU A 147 4.98 20.49 23.69
CA LEU A 147 5.85 20.31 22.53
C LEU A 147 5.22 20.84 21.23
N ALA A 148 3.91 21.02 21.22
CA ALA A 148 3.16 21.68 20.14
C ALA A 148 2.37 22.84 20.72
N TYR A 149 2.32 23.96 20.02
CA TYR A 149 1.60 25.15 20.45
C TYR A 149 1.03 25.92 19.27
N LYS A 150 -0.02 26.69 19.51
CA LYS A 150 -0.61 27.60 18.51
C LYS A 150 0.17 28.89 18.46
N LYS A 151 0.51 29.35 17.24
CA LYS A 151 1.19 30.63 16.98
C LYS A 151 0.55 31.31 15.77
N ASP A 152 0.33 32.61 15.87
CA ASP A 152 -0.06 33.43 14.73
C ASP A 152 1.20 33.72 13.88
N MET A 153 1.05 33.62 12.54
CA MET A 153 2.11 33.87 11.57
C MET A 153 1.80 35.15 10.78
#